data_e9f480466455ced147a5eec1aa1b3833
#
_entry.id   e9f480466455ced147a5eec1aa1b3833
#
_cell.length_a   1.000
_cell.length_b   1.000
_cell.length_c   1.000
_cell.angle_alpha   90.00
_cell.angle_beta   90.00
_cell.angle_gamma   90.00
#
_symmetry.space_group_name_H-M   'P 1'
#
loop_
_entity.id
_entity.type
_entity.pdbx_description
1 polymer ?
#
loop_
_entity_poly.entity_id
_entity_poly.type
_entity_poly.pdbx_seq_one_letter_code
_entity_poly.pdbx_strand_id
1 'polypeptide(L)'
;MNIKGINSLIRIKNTVIIIFLGLIVETSIAQINKNNSSPDFWSHVRFGGGLGLSFGDGVFSGTIAPSAIYQFDSQFALGTGLSITYFERKNLFKSTVLGGSLIGLFNPIPEIQLSSELEQLKINRNYDEAFVTNPDENYWYSALFLGAGYRSGNLTIGIRFDVLYDADKSIYADPWMPFVRVFF
;
A
#
# COMPACT_ATOMS: atom_id res chain seq x y z
N MET A 1 -28.35 21.86 7.36
CA MET A 1 -27.68 20.63 6.91
C MET A 1 -27.69 20.63 5.39
N ASN A 2 -26.52 20.71 4.73
CA ASN A 2 -26.42 21.10 3.31
C ASN A 2 -26.57 19.84 2.40
N ILE A 3 -27.72 19.73 1.75
CA ILE A 3 -28.10 18.58 0.88
C ILE A 3 -27.12 18.39 -0.29
N LYS A 4 -26.42 19.44 -0.75
CA LYS A 4 -25.41 19.37 -1.83
C LYS A 4 -24.18 18.53 -1.44
N GLY A 5 -23.76 18.56 -0.16
CA GLY A 5 -22.62 17.77 0.33
C GLY A 5 -22.89 16.26 0.38
N ILE A 6 -24.12 15.89 0.71
CA ILE A 6 -24.53 14.46 0.79
C ILE A 6 -24.57 13.82 -0.60
N ASN A 7 -25.07 14.54 -1.61
CA ASN A 7 -25.12 14.05 -2.98
C ASN A 7 -23.74 13.92 -3.62
N SER A 8 -22.77 14.77 -3.24
CA SER A 8 -21.37 14.67 -3.66
C SER A 8 -20.71 13.42 -3.09
N LEU A 9 -20.89 13.14 -1.80
CA LEU A 9 -20.34 11.95 -1.13
C LEU A 9 -20.91 10.64 -1.69
N ILE A 10 -22.20 10.61 -1.99
CA ILE A 10 -22.85 9.44 -2.59
C ILE A 10 -22.32 9.19 -4.01
N ARG A 11 -22.10 10.23 -4.81
CA ARG A 11 -21.52 10.12 -6.16
C ARG A 11 -20.10 9.57 -6.11
N ILE A 12 -19.25 10.07 -5.22
CA ILE A 12 -17.87 9.60 -5.06
C ILE A 12 -17.86 8.13 -4.62
N LYS A 13 -18.68 7.75 -3.66
CA LYS A 13 -18.82 6.37 -3.18
C LYS A 13 -19.22 5.41 -4.31
N ASN A 14 -20.22 5.78 -5.13
CA ASN A 14 -20.68 4.96 -6.24
C ASN A 14 -19.63 4.86 -7.35
N THR A 15 -18.89 5.94 -7.64
CA THR A 15 -17.81 5.94 -8.63
C THR A 15 -16.65 5.02 -8.21
N VAL A 16 -16.25 5.04 -6.95
CA VAL A 16 -15.22 4.15 -6.40
C VAL A 16 -15.63 2.69 -6.47
N ILE A 17 -16.90 2.38 -6.15
CA ILE A 17 -17.43 1.01 -6.25
C ILE A 17 -17.44 0.52 -7.70
N ILE A 18 -17.81 1.36 -8.66
CA ILE A 18 -17.85 1.01 -10.09
C ILE A 18 -16.43 0.77 -10.63
N ILE A 19 -15.45 1.58 -10.22
CA ILE A 19 -14.03 1.38 -10.59
C ILE A 19 -13.52 0.06 -9.98
N PHE A 20 -13.87 -0.24 -8.74
CA PHE A 20 -13.45 -1.49 -8.07
C PHE A 20 -14.11 -2.72 -8.71
N LEU A 21 -15.38 -2.65 -9.09
CA LEU A 21 -16.06 -3.72 -9.85
C LEU A 21 -15.46 -3.87 -11.26
N GLY A 22 -15.09 -2.78 -11.94
CA GLY A 22 -14.46 -2.81 -13.26
C GLY A 22 -13.11 -3.55 -13.25
N LEU A 23 -12.31 -3.38 -12.20
CA LEU A 23 -11.03 -4.08 -12.04
C LEU A 23 -11.17 -5.59 -11.84
N ILE A 24 -12.30 -6.07 -11.33
CA ILE A 24 -12.57 -7.51 -11.12
C ILE A 24 -12.97 -8.20 -12.44
N VAL A 25 -13.59 -7.48 -13.37
CA VAL A 25 -14.09 -8.06 -14.64
C VAL A 25 -12.96 -8.32 -15.66
N GLU A 26 -11.87 -7.58 -15.60
CA GLU A 26 -10.74 -7.72 -16.53
C GLU A 26 -9.97 -9.05 -16.39
N THR A 27 -10.10 -9.76 -15.27
CA THR A 27 -9.41 -11.03 -15.06
C THR A 27 -9.99 -12.21 -15.84
N SER A 28 -11.17 -12.05 -16.43
CA SER A 28 -11.87 -13.14 -17.13
C SER A 28 -11.53 -13.25 -18.63
N ILE A 29 -10.87 -12.27 -19.23
CA ILE A 29 -10.59 -12.23 -20.68
C ILE A 29 -9.17 -12.75 -21.01
N ALA A 30 -8.29 -12.90 -20.02
CA ALA A 30 -6.91 -13.35 -20.22
C ALA A 30 -6.74 -14.87 -20.50
N GLN A 31 -7.82 -15.64 -20.62
CA GLN A 31 -7.73 -17.10 -20.79
C GLN A 31 -7.90 -17.61 -22.24
N ILE A 32 -8.00 -16.73 -23.24
CA ILE A 32 -8.13 -17.17 -24.63
C ILE A 32 -6.92 -16.67 -25.43
N ASN A 33 -5.82 -17.41 -25.38
CA ASN A 33 -4.97 -17.81 -26.52
C ASN A 33 -3.71 -18.52 -26.04
N LYS A 34 -3.80 -19.86 -25.97
CA LYS A 34 -2.64 -20.72 -25.75
C LYS A 34 -2.13 -21.16 -27.12
N ASN A 35 -1.30 -20.36 -27.78
CA ASN A 35 -0.47 -20.81 -28.90
C ASN A 35 0.99 -20.49 -28.61
N ASN A 36 1.71 -21.56 -28.37
CA ASN A 36 3.15 -21.82 -28.49
C ASN A 36 4.11 -20.66 -28.70
N SER A 37 5.07 -20.62 -27.76
CA SER A 37 6.45 -20.18 -27.80
C SER A 37 6.77 -18.91 -27.00
N SER A 38 7.63 -19.17 -26.02
CA SER A 38 8.24 -18.36 -24.97
C SER A 38 7.48 -18.37 -23.65
N PRO A 39 8.19 -18.40 -22.51
CA PRO A 39 7.55 -18.25 -21.22
C PRO A 39 6.82 -16.90 -21.24
N ASP A 40 5.50 -16.97 -21.22
CA ASP A 40 4.66 -15.79 -21.32
C ASP A 40 4.97 -14.89 -20.11
N PHE A 41 5.49 -13.71 -20.34
CA PHE A 41 5.79 -12.71 -19.30
C PHE A 41 4.64 -12.62 -18.29
N TRP A 42 3.42 -12.60 -18.79
CA TRP A 42 2.22 -12.46 -17.95
C TRP A 42 1.94 -13.66 -17.04
N SER A 43 2.44 -14.84 -17.39
CA SER A 43 2.31 -16.03 -16.52
C SER A 43 3.13 -15.93 -15.23
N HIS A 44 4.14 -15.06 -15.21
CA HIS A 44 4.98 -14.76 -14.06
C HIS A 44 4.55 -13.50 -13.30
N VAL A 45 3.64 -12.70 -13.86
CA VAL A 45 3.11 -11.52 -13.19
C VAL A 45 1.98 -11.91 -12.25
N ARG A 46 2.10 -11.48 -11.01
CA ARG A 46 1.06 -11.63 -10.00
C ARG A 46 0.60 -10.27 -9.53
N PHE A 47 -0.70 -10.08 -9.50
CA PHE A 47 -1.34 -8.87 -8.99
C PHE A 47 -1.80 -9.11 -7.56
N GLY A 48 -1.71 -8.07 -6.76
CA GLY A 48 -2.12 -8.16 -5.38
C GLY A 48 -1.93 -6.86 -4.65
N GLY A 49 -1.51 -6.95 -3.41
CA GLY A 49 -1.24 -5.78 -2.61
C GLY A 49 -1.12 -6.07 -1.13
N GLY A 50 -0.90 -4.99 -0.39
CA GLY A 50 -0.75 -5.02 1.05
C GLY A 50 -1.77 -4.13 1.76
N LEU A 51 -2.00 -4.48 3.00
CA LEU A 51 -2.68 -3.66 3.99
C LEU A 51 -1.71 -3.41 5.14
N GLY A 52 -1.63 -2.18 5.59
CA GLY A 52 -0.85 -1.77 6.75
C GLY A 52 -1.73 -1.04 7.74
N LEU A 53 -1.54 -1.30 9.02
CA LEU A 53 -2.18 -0.60 10.10
C LEU A 53 -1.13 -0.22 11.13
N SER A 54 -1.20 1.00 11.64
CA SER A 54 -0.37 1.49 12.73
C SER A 54 -1.24 2.22 13.74
N PHE A 55 -0.99 1.95 15.02
CA PHE A 55 -1.70 2.54 16.15
C PHE A 55 -0.69 2.90 17.23
N GLY A 56 -0.82 4.06 17.85
CA GLY A 56 0.00 4.45 18.99
C GLY A 56 -0.17 5.93 19.31
N ASP A 57 -0.07 6.31 20.56
CA ASP A 57 0.00 7.69 21.07
C ASP A 57 -1.02 8.69 20.46
N GLY A 58 -2.27 8.22 20.27
CA GLY A 58 -3.33 9.03 19.65
C GLY A 58 -3.22 9.15 18.13
N VAL A 59 -2.37 8.34 17.51
CA VAL A 59 -2.16 8.24 16.06
C VAL A 59 -2.88 7.01 15.54
N PHE A 60 -3.54 7.18 14.40
CA PHE A 60 -4.08 6.09 13.58
C PHE A 60 -3.55 6.25 12.14
N SER A 61 -3.06 5.16 11.57
CA SER A 61 -2.67 5.10 10.17
C SER A 61 -3.18 3.82 9.52
N GLY A 62 -3.84 3.96 8.38
CA GLY A 62 -4.30 2.85 7.54
C GLY A 62 -3.78 3.00 6.12
N THR A 63 -3.13 1.96 5.62
CA THR A 63 -2.53 1.93 4.27
C THR A 63 -3.16 0.84 3.42
N ILE A 64 -3.47 1.17 2.18
CA ILE A 64 -3.83 0.22 1.11
C ILE A 64 -2.77 0.37 0.03
N ALA A 65 -2.13 -0.73 -0.35
CA ALA A 65 -1.01 -0.73 -1.28
C ALA A 65 -1.20 -1.78 -2.40
N PRO A 66 -1.99 -1.47 -3.45
CA PRO A 66 -2.06 -2.32 -4.64
C PRO A 66 -0.67 -2.44 -5.29
N SER A 67 -0.33 -3.63 -5.74
CA SER A 67 0.98 -3.92 -6.33
C SER A 67 0.93 -5.03 -7.37
N ALA A 68 1.95 -5.04 -8.22
CA ALA A 68 2.22 -6.10 -9.18
C ALA A 68 3.67 -6.56 -9.02
N ILE A 69 3.87 -7.87 -9.00
CA ILE A 69 5.20 -8.48 -8.90
C ILE A 69 5.44 -9.41 -10.08
N TYR A 70 6.67 -9.48 -10.53
CA TYR A 70 7.17 -10.48 -11.47
C TYR A 70 7.93 -11.54 -10.68
N GLN A 71 7.48 -12.78 -10.75
CA GLN A 71 8.08 -13.92 -10.07
C GLN A 71 9.09 -14.57 -11.00
N PHE A 72 10.39 -14.43 -10.70
CA PHE A 72 11.48 -15.01 -11.50
C PHE A 72 11.55 -16.52 -11.32
N ASP A 73 11.38 -16.96 -10.09
CA ASP A 73 11.39 -18.37 -9.69
C ASP A 73 10.55 -18.57 -8.40
N SER A 74 10.65 -19.75 -7.78
CA SER A 74 9.94 -20.05 -6.53
C SER A 74 10.38 -19.21 -5.34
N GLN A 75 11.58 -18.60 -5.40
CA GLN A 75 12.19 -17.90 -4.28
C GLN A 75 12.18 -16.39 -4.47
N PHE A 76 12.39 -15.86 -5.69
CA PHE A 76 12.60 -14.45 -5.94
C PHE A 76 11.47 -13.83 -6.76
N ALA A 77 11.02 -12.66 -6.31
CA ALA A 77 10.15 -11.79 -7.07
C ALA A 77 10.54 -10.32 -6.88
N LEU A 78 10.35 -9.52 -7.93
CA LEU A 78 10.45 -8.07 -7.91
C LEU A 78 9.18 -7.44 -8.41
N GLY A 79 8.84 -6.28 -7.88
CA GLY A 79 7.62 -5.61 -8.30
C GLY A 79 7.59 -4.14 -7.97
N THR A 80 6.46 -3.56 -8.26
CA THR A 80 6.15 -2.17 -7.97
C THR A 80 4.76 -2.06 -7.37
N GLY A 81 4.56 -1.04 -6.57
CA GLY A 81 3.26 -0.77 -5.94
C GLY A 81 2.95 0.71 -5.91
N LEU A 82 1.69 0.98 -5.66
CA LEU A 82 1.18 2.29 -5.27
C LEU A 82 0.64 2.17 -3.86
N SER A 83 0.73 3.23 -3.08
CA SER A 83 0.16 3.25 -1.73
C SER A 83 -0.69 4.49 -1.50
N ILE A 84 -1.78 4.29 -0.79
CA ILE A 84 -2.61 5.36 -0.26
C ILE A 84 -2.70 5.13 1.23
N THR A 85 -2.22 6.10 2.00
CA THR A 85 -2.26 6.06 3.45
C THR A 85 -3.11 7.19 3.97
N TYR A 86 -4.11 6.87 4.78
CA TYR A 86 -4.82 7.82 5.62
C TYR A 86 -4.17 7.84 6.99
N PHE A 87 -3.84 9.03 7.45
CA PHE A 87 -3.23 9.27 8.74
C PHE A 87 -4.06 10.28 9.51
N GLU A 88 -4.31 10.00 10.78
CA GLU A 88 -5.00 10.92 11.69
C GLU A 88 -4.31 10.96 13.05
N ARG A 89 -3.97 12.16 13.49
CA ARG A 89 -3.57 12.42 14.87
C ARG A 89 -4.69 13.18 15.55
N LYS A 90 -5.30 12.55 16.54
CA LYS A 90 -6.48 13.07 17.22
C LYS A 90 -6.26 14.50 17.70
N ASN A 91 -7.15 15.41 17.30
CA ASN A 91 -7.16 16.86 17.63
C ASN A 91 -5.96 17.66 17.12
N LEU A 92 -5.19 17.19 16.14
CA LEU A 92 -4.05 17.93 15.62
C LEU A 92 -4.10 18.10 14.10
N PHE A 93 -4.16 17.02 13.34
CA PHE A 93 -4.21 17.06 11.88
C PHE A 93 -4.66 15.75 11.26
N LYS A 94 -5.10 15.84 10.01
CA LYS A 94 -5.38 14.72 9.13
C LYS A 94 -4.49 14.83 7.91
N SER A 95 -4.00 13.71 7.42
CA SER A 95 -3.16 13.68 6.23
C SER A 95 -3.57 12.55 5.32
N THR A 96 -3.49 12.81 4.02
CA THR A 96 -3.58 11.78 3.00
C THR A 96 -2.23 11.71 2.29
N VAL A 97 -1.65 10.53 2.25
CA VAL A 97 -0.34 10.30 1.67
C VAL A 97 -0.49 9.40 0.46
N LEU A 98 0.15 9.79 -0.63
CA LEU A 98 0.26 9.00 -1.84
C LEU A 98 1.70 8.54 -1.99
N GLY A 99 1.90 7.27 -2.34
CA GLY A 99 3.22 6.70 -2.50
C GLY A 99 3.35 5.78 -3.70
N GLY A 100 4.60 5.60 -4.12
CA GLY A 100 5.01 4.56 -5.03
C GLY A 100 6.10 3.71 -4.40
N SER A 101 6.12 2.41 -4.66
CA SER A 101 7.11 1.51 -4.09
C SER A 101 7.76 0.59 -5.11
N LEU A 102 9.00 0.20 -4.80
CA LEU A 102 9.72 -0.92 -5.40
C LEU A 102 9.79 -2.04 -4.36
N ILE A 103 9.40 -3.24 -4.76
CA ILE A 103 9.21 -4.37 -3.85
C ILE A 103 10.14 -5.50 -4.29
N GLY A 104 10.98 -5.99 -3.38
CA GLY A 104 11.73 -7.22 -3.51
C GLY A 104 11.23 -8.26 -2.53
N LEU A 105 10.97 -9.47 -3.00
CA LEU A 105 10.53 -10.60 -2.18
C LEU A 105 11.51 -11.76 -2.33
N PHE A 106 11.84 -12.37 -1.21
CA PHE A 106 12.66 -13.57 -1.15
C PHE A 106 12.01 -14.61 -0.24
N ASN A 107 11.76 -15.80 -0.77
CA ASN A 107 11.18 -16.92 -0.04
C ASN A 107 12.24 -18.02 0.12
N PRO A 108 13.04 -18.04 1.19
CA PRO A 108 14.05 -19.08 1.43
C PRO A 108 13.41 -20.47 1.53
N ILE A 109 12.19 -20.54 2.07
CA ILE A 109 11.30 -21.69 2.09
C ILE A 109 9.88 -21.24 1.78
N PRO A 110 8.97 -22.13 1.36
CA PRO A 110 7.61 -21.73 0.96
C PRO A 110 6.83 -20.96 2.02
N GLU A 111 7.09 -21.22 3.30
CA GLU A 111 6.36 -20.64 4.44
C GLU A 111 6.95 -19.33 4.95
N ILE A 112 8.19 -18.99 4.57
CA ILE A 112 8.87 -17.77 5.04
C ILE A 112 9.07 -16.82 3.87
N GLN A 113 8.62 -15.59 4.02
CA GLN A 113 8.86 -14.51 3.08
C GLN A 113 9.65 -13.38 3.75
N LEU A 114 10.81 -13.07 3.19
CA LEU A 114 11.54 -11.85 3.47
C LEU A 114 11.18 -10.81 2.41
N SER A 115 11.13 -9.54 2.80
CA SER A 115 10.81 -8.46 1.88
C SER A 115 11.70 -7.25 2.09
N SER A 116 12.01 -6.56 0.99
CA SER A 116 12.58 -5.22 0.98
C SER A 116 11.67 -4.34 0.14
N GLU A 117 11.25 -3.19 0.69
CA GLU A 117 10.33 -2.29 0.01
C GLU A 117 10.80 -0.85 0.17
N LEU A 118 11.22 -0.24 -0.94
CA LEU A 118 11.56 1.18 -1.00
C LEU A 118 10.33 1.96 -1.39
N GLU A 119 9.83 2.80 -0.48
CA GLU A 119 8.68 3.68 -0.71
C GLU A 119 9.13 5.13 -0.87
N GLN A 120 8.54 5.81 -1.85
CA GLN A 120 8.62 7.25 -2.00
C GLN A 120 7.23 7.84 -1.79
N LEU A 121 7.07 8.62 -0.74
CA LEU A 121 5.79 9.15 -0.29
C LEU A 121 5.70 10.66 -0.53
N LYS A 122 4.57 11.11 -1.04
CA LYS A 122 4.20 12.53 -1.08
C LYS A 122 3.17 12.79 0.02
N ILE A 123 3.56 13.59 0.99
CA ILE A 123 2.76 13.90 2.17
C ILE A 123 2.11 15.26 1.98
N ASN A 124 0.78 15.29 2.12
CA ASN A 124 0.00 16.51 2.23
C ASN A 124 -0.59 16.56 3.63
N ARG A 125 -0.14 17.48 4.45
CA ARG A 125 -0.56 17.62 5.84
C ARG A 125 -1.42 18.86 5.98
N ASN A 126 -2.67 18.67 6.42
CA ASN A 126 -3.62 19.75 6.69
C ASN A 126 -3.78 19.86 8.21
N TYR A 127 -3.42 21.00 8.76
CA TYR A 127 -3.60 21.30 10.17
C TYR A 127 -4.99 21.93 10.41
N ASP A 128 -5.54 21.68 11.61
CA ASP A 128 -6.80 22.32 12.01
C ASP A 128 -6.52 23.81 12.30
N GLU A 129 -7.24 24.71 11.64
CA GLU A 129 -7.00 26.16 11.65
C GLU A 129 -7.00 26.79 13.06
N ALA A 130 -7.49 26.07 14.07
CA ALA A 130 -7.57 26.55 15.44
C ALA A 130 -6.20 26.62 16.17
N PHE A 131 -5.13 26.02 15.63
CA PHE A 131 -3.90 25.80 16.38
C PHE A 131 -2.60 26.26 15.70
N VAL A 132 -2.59 26.61 14.42
CA VAL A 132 -1.34 26.94 13.70
C VAL A 132 -1.51 28.08 12.69
N THR A 133 -0.56 29.01 12.71
CA THR A 133 -0.54 30.20 11.82
C THR A 133 -0.06 29.88 10.39
N ASN A 134 0.39 28.64 10.10
CA ASN A 134 0.90 28.22 8.78
C ASN A 134 0.39 26.81 8.46
N PRO A 135 -0.68 26.69 7.65
CA PRO A 135 -1.52 25.49 7.69
C PRO A 135 -1.09 24.33 6.83
N ASP A 136 -0.24 24.45 5.83
CA ASP A 136 -0.02 23.37 4.86
C ASP A 136 1.46 23.06 4.63
N GLU A 137 1.88 21.84 5.00
CA GLU A 137 3.20 21.31 4.66
C GLU A 137 3.10 20.22 3.60
N ASN A 138 3.83 20.41 2.51
CA ASN A 138 4.00 19.44 1.45
C ASN A 138 5.46 19.03 1.35
N TYR A 139 5.75 17.75 1.61
CA TYR A 139 7.11 17.24 1.50
C TYR A 139 7.16 15.81 0.98
N TRP A 140 8.35 15.39 0.55
CA TRP A 140 8.63 14.03 0.15
C TRP A 140 9.34 13.29 1.29
N TYR A 141 8.93 12.06 1.51
CA TYR A 141 9.55 11.15 2.48
C TYR A 141 9.88 9.83 1.80
N SER A 142 11.10 9.35 2.05
CA SER A 142 11.56 8.02 1.58
C SER A 142 11.59 7.08 2.76
N ALA A 143 10.97 5.91 2.64
CA ALA A 143 11.01 4.84 3.62
C ALA A 143 11.63 3.58 2.99
N LEU A 144 12.42 2.85 3.75
CA LEU A 144 12.98 1.56 3.36
C LEU A 144 12.55 0.51 4.38
N PHE A 145 11.59 -0.30 4.00
CA PHE A 145 11.11 -1.38 4.85
C PHE A 145 11.86 -2.67 4.59
N LEU A 146 12.35 -3.30 5.66
CA LEU A 146 12.76 -4.69 5.68
C LEU A 146 11.72 -5.48 6.47
N GLY A 147 11.19 -6.54 5.87
CA GLY A 147 10.11 -7.32 6.45
C GLY A 147 10.38 -8.81 6.47
N ALA A 148 9.73 -9.47 7.41
CA ALA A 148 9.66 -10.92 7.49
C ALA A 148 8.22 -11.35 7.82
N GLY A 149 7.74 -12.40 7.15
CA GLY A 149 6.38 -12.88 7.34
C GLY A 149 6.24 -14.38 7.13
N TYR A 150 5.18 -14.90 7.70
CA TYR A 150 4.70 -16.24 7.44
C TYR A 150 3.77 -16.22 6.23
N ARG A 151 4.09 -17.06 5.26
CA ARG A 151 3.34 -17.21 4.02
C ARG A 151 2.54 -18.50 4.03
N SER A 152 1.26 -18.39 3.68
CA SER A 152 0.36 -19.53 3.46
C SER A 152 -0.35 -19.35 2.13
N GLY A 153 0.06 -20.08 1.11
CA GLY A 153 -0.45 -19.91 -0.25
C GLY A 153 -0.18 -18.49 -0.79
N ASN A 154 -1.26 -17.78 -1.05
CA ASN A 154 -1.23 -16.40 -1.59
C ASN A 154 -1.14 -15.32 -0.51
N LEU A 155 -1.33 -15.67 0.75
CA LEU A 155 -1.37 -14.76 1.89
C LEU A 155 -0.03 -14.76 2.63
N THR A 156 0.48 -13.57 2.94
CA THR A 156 1.62 -13.37 3.85
C THR A 156 1.20 -12.43 4.98
N ILE A 157 1.47 -12.84 6.22
CA ILE A 157 1.28 -12.01 7.40
C ILE A 157 2.63 -11.86 8.10
N GLY A 158 3.01 -10.63 8.45
CA GLY A 158 4.32 -10.41 9.02
C GLY A 158 4.50 -9.05 9.67
N ILE A 159 5.74 -8.73 9.95
CA ILE A 159 6.19 -7.46 10.51
C ILE A 159 7.26 -6.88 9.58
N ARG A 160 7.21 -5.58 9.37
CA ARG A 160 8.22 -4.82 8.63
C ARG A 160 8.79 -3.70 9.50
N PHE A 161 10.04 -3.36 9.27
CA PHE A 161 10.78 -2.33 9.97
C PHE A 161 11.25 -1.27 8.98
N ASP A 162 10.97 0.00 9.22
CA ASP A 162 11.49 1.12 8.44
C ASP A 162 12.91 1.46 8.89
N VAL A 163 13.89 1.16 8.03
CA VAL A 163 15.33 1.41 8.29
C VAL A 163 15.67 2.90 8.21
N LEU A 164 14.89 3.67 7.45
CA LEU A 164 15.06 5.11 7.28
C LEU A 164 14.13 5.93 8.17
N TYR A 165 13.56 5.31 9.21
CA TYR A 165 12.59 5.95 10.09
C TYR A 165 13.15 7.23 10.72
N ASP A 166 12.41 8.31 10.55
CA ASP A 166 12.67 9.62 11.15
C ASP A 166 11.39 10.06 11.88
N ALA A 167 11.45 10.13 13.20
CA ALA A 167 10.28 10.42 14.04
C ALA A 167 9.64 11.79 13.76
N ASP A 168 10.42 12.76 13.24
CA ASP A 168 9.92 14.12 12.96
C ASP A 168 9.21 14.20 11.60
N LYS A 169 9.57 13.32 10.66
CA LYS A 169 9.09 13.36 9.26
C LYS A 169 8.18 12.20 8.90
N SER A 170 8.30 11.08 9.61
CA SER A 170 7.53 9.87 9.31
C SER A 170 6.03 10.10 9.54
N ILE A 171 5.25 9.49 8.67
CA ILE A 171 3.79 9.35 8.84
C ILE A 171 3.42 8.16 9.71
N TYR A 172 4.39 7.29 9.98
CA TYR A 172 4.20 6.10 10.79
C TYR A 172 4.51 6.41 12.25
N ALA A 173 3.68 5.88 13.17
CA ALA A 173 3.85 6.11 14.61
C ALA A 173 5.15 5.49 15.13
N ASP A 174 5.47 4.30 14.61
CA ASP A 174 6.63 3.51 15.01
C ASP A 174 7.36 2.97 13.77
N PRO A 175 8.65 2.64 13.87
CA PRO A 175 9.40 2.00 12.79
C PRO A 175 8.90 0.57 12.51
N TRP A 176 8.22 -0.07 13.45
CA TRP A 176 7.68 -1.42 13.33
C TRP A 176 6.23 -1.41 12.90
N MET A 177 5.91 -2.16 11.86
CA MET A 177 4.55 -2.23 11.34
C MET A 177 4.14 -3.66 11.01
N PRO A 178 3.00 -4.14 11.53
CA PRO A 178 2.38 -5.35 11.03
C PRO A 178 1.89 -5.13 9.60
N PHE A 179 1.97 -6.16 8.77
CA PHE A 179 1.42 -6.12 7.43
C PHE A 179 0.70 -7.41 7.06
N VAL A 180 -0.23 -7.27 6.15
CA VAL A 180 -0.89 -8.38 5.46
C VAL A 180 -0.73 -8.13 3.96
N ARG A 181 -0.28 -9.14 3.22
CA ARG A 181 -0.04 -9.06 1.77
C ARG A 181 -0.64 -10.28 1.08
N VAL A 182 -1.28 -10.05 -0.07
CA VAL A 182 -1.90 -11.10 -0.87
C VAL A 182 -1.49 -10.92 -2.33
N PHE A 183 -1.10 -12.00 -3.01
CA PHE A 183 -0.83 -12.03 -4.46
C PHE A 183 -1.58 -13.19 -5.11
N PHE A 184 -2.12 -12.94 -6.31
CA PHE A 184 -2.90 -13.89 -7.11
C PHE A 184 -2.23 -14.20 -8.43
#